data_51546ca828473ca808efcff5ac970097
#
_entry.id   51546ca828473ca808efcff5ac970097
#
_cell.length_a   1.000
_cell.length_b   1.000
_cell.length_c   1.000
_cell.angle_alpha   90.00
_cell.angle_beta   90.00
_cell.angle_gamma   90.00
#
_symmetry.space_group_name_H-M   'P 1'
#
loop_
_entity.id
_entity.type
_entity.pdbx_description
1 polymer ?
#
loop_
_entity_poly.entity_id
_entity_poly.type
_entity_poly.pdbx_seq_one_letter_code
_entity_poly.pdbx_strand_id
1 'polypeptide(L)'
;MRKDHRPYFVKHLYHRMTVAYVNHFIRPQLDSLGWGFTFMKPWYVKIFGAPIRIGRFATLVAASDRRIRLCVWPDQPGRGAIVIGDYCMLCPGVRIGAAQAVVLKDNCMLAGNVYVTDSDWHGIYNRISVGKTAAVTINSNVWIGDSAIVCKGVTIGENTIIGAGAVVVDDIPANCIAAGNPAKVTRRLDPARRMVTRAQFFADPVTLFAGFDAFDRRWLAQNTFRHWVRHLLFPSRSD
;
A
#
# COMPACT_ATOMS: atom_id res chain seq x y z
N MET A 1 -2.61 -2.75 -26.28
CA MET A 1 -3.20 -2.63 -24.91
C MET A 1 -4.70 -2.81 -25.07
N ARG A 2 -5.30 -3.75 -24.36
CA ARG A 2 -6.76 -3.93 -24.43
C ARG A 2 -7.45 -2.67 -23.93
N LYS A 3 -8.42 -2.16 -24.67
CA LYS A 3 -9.16 -0.93 -24.38
C LYS A 3 -10.10 -1.16 -23.20
N ASP A 4 -10.33 -0.14 -22.36
CA ASP A 4 -11.44 -0.16 -21.39
C ASP A 4 -12.75 0.09 -22.16
N HIS A 5 -13.60 -0.94 -22.24
CA HIS A 5 -14.86 -0.88 -22.97
C HIS A 5 -16.04 -0.37 -22.13
N ARG A 6 -15.82 -0.11 -20.82
CA ARG A 6 -16.89 0.40 -19.96
C ARG A 6 -17.34 1.78 -20.42
N PRO A 7 -18.64 2.06 -20.52
CA PRO A 7 -19.14 3.44 -20.60
C PRO A 7 -18.71 4.24 -19.38
N TYR A 8 -18.56 5.56 -19.55
CA TYR A 8 -18.18 6.44 -18.45
C TYR A 8 -19.07 6.27 -17.21
N PHE A 9 -20.41 6.22 -17.39
CA PHE A 9 -21.33 6.10 -16.26
C PHE A 9 -21.12 4.80 -15.46
N VAL A 10 -20.77 3.69 -16.12
CA VAL A 10 -20.46 2.42 -15.46
C VAL A 10 -19.18 2.54 -14.63
N LYS A 11 -18.15 3.17 -15.18
CA LYS A 11 -16.90 3.43 -14.45
C LYS A 11 -17.13 4.35 -13.26
N HIS A 12 -17.91 5.41 -13.44
CA HIS A 12 -18.27 6.35 -12.37
C HIS A 12 -19.08 5.67 -11.26
N LEU A 13 -20.10 4.86 -11.63
CA LEU A 13 -20.88 4.09 -10.66
C LEU A 13 -20.00 3.10 -9.88
N TYR A 14 -19.12 2.39 -10.57
CA TYR A 14 -18.16 1.48 -9.93
C TYR A 14 -17.28 2.22 -8.91
N HIS A 15 -16.80 3.41 -9.24
CA HIS A 15 -16.02 4.23 -8.30
C HIS A 15 -16.84 4.61 -7.06
N ARG A 16 -18.09 5.07 -7.24
CA ARG A 16 -19.00 5.39 -6.12
C ARG A 16 -19.26 4.17 -5.23
N MET A 17 -19.51 3.01 -5.84
CA MET A 17 -19.68 1.75 -5.11
C MET A 17 -18.42 1.37 -4.32
N THR A 18 -17.24 1.58 -4.88
CA THR A 18 -15.97 1.33 -4.20
C THR A 18 -15.80 2.20 -2.95
N VAL A 19 -16.11 3.49 -3.07
CA VAL A 19 -16.09 4.43 -1.94
C VAL A 19 -17.12 4.06 -0.88
N ALA A 20 -18.34 3.73 -1.29
CA ALA A 20 -19.40 3.27 -0.38
C ALA A 20 -18.98 1.98 0.36
N TYR A 21 -18.39 1.02 -0.36
CA TYR A 21 -17.86 -0.21 0.23
C TYR A 21 -16.78 0.08 1.29
N VAL A 22 -15.84 0.96 0.98
CA VAL A 22 -14.79 1.35 1.95
C VAL A 22 -15.40 1.98 3.19
N ASN A 23 -16.33 2.92 3.03
CA ASN A 23 -16.95 3.60 4.16
C ASN A 23 -17.79 2.66 5.03
N HIS A 24 -18.45 1.67 4.43
CA HIS A 24 -19.34 0.75 5.14
C HIS A 24 -18.60 -0.45 5.74
N PHE A 25 -17.67 -1.07 5.00
CA PHE A 25 -17.04 -2.33 5.43
C PHE A 25 -15.60 -2.16 5.92
N ILE A 26 -14.82 -1.23 5.39
CA ILE A 26 -13.41 -1.09 5.74
C ILE A 26 -13.21 -0.08 6.88
N ARG A 27 -13.80 1.10 6.75
CA ARG A 27 -13.64 2.18 7.74
C ARG A 27 -13.98 1.76 9.18
N PRO A 28 -15.06 1.00 9.45
CA PRO A 28 -15.37 0.57 10.83
C PRO A 28 -14.35 -0.40 11.44
N GLN A 29 -13.49 -1.01 10.62
CA GLN A 29 -12.41 -1.90 11.09
C GLN A 29 -11.09 -1.15 11.35
N LEU A 30 -11.07 0.17 11.15
CA LEU A 30 -9.90 1.01 11.33
C LEU A 30 -10.14 2.01 12.46
N ASP A 31 -9.11 2.29 13.26
CA ASP A 31 -9.16 3.36 14.27
C ASP A 31 -9.21 4.74 13.64
N SER A 32 -8.59 4.89 12.47
CA SER A 32 -8.75 6.09 11.66
C SER A 32 -8.48 5.82 10.17
N LEU A 33 -9.22 6.52 9.31
CA LEU A 33 -8.98 6.58 7.88
C LEU A 33 -9.08 8.03 7.43
N GLY A 34 -7.95 8.59 6.98
CA GLY A 34 -7.87 9.96 6.47
C GLY A 34 -8.71 10.14 5.20
N TRP A 35 -9.06 11.38 4.90
CA TRP A 35 -9.81 11.72 3.68
C TRP A 35 -8.93 11.62 2.43
N GLY A 36 -9.54 11.64 1.23
CA GLY A 36 -8.82 11.53 -0.05
C GLY A 36 -8.25 10.15 -0.35
N PHE A 37 -8.63 9.13 0.41
CA PHE A 37 -8.19 7.76 0.19
C PHE A 37 -8.61 7.23 -1.19
N THR A 38 -7.78 6.34 -1.75
CA THR A 38 -8.11 5.57 -2.94
C THR A 38 -7.92 4.09 -2.66
N PHE A 39 -9.00 3.31 -2.74
CA PHE A 39 -8.94 1.85 -2.67
C PHE A 39 -9.33 1.25 -4.01
N MET A 40 -8.44 0.50 -4.63
CA MET A 40 -8.76 -0.30 -5.81
C MET A 40 -9.09 -1.73 -5.37
N LYS A 41 -10.30 -2.19 -5.70
CA LYS A 41 -10.85 -3.52 -5.31
C LYS A 41 -10.79 -3.75 -3.79
N PRO A 42 -11.42 -2.90 -2.97
CA PRO A 42 -11.31 -2.92 -1.50
C PRO A 42 -11.75 -4.24 -0.86
N TRP A 43 -12.57 -5.03 -1.51
CA TRP A 43 -12.99 -6.36 -1.04
C TRP A 43 -11.84 -7.39 -0.94
N TYR A 44 -10.68 -7.07 -1.50
CA TYR A 44 -9.44 -7.85 -1.35
C TYR A 44 -8.46 -7.25 -0.33
N VAL A 45 -8.86 -6.25 0.43
CA VAL A 45 -8.14 -5.77 1.61
C VAL A 45 -8.66 -6.55 2.83
N LYS A 46 -7.75 -7.16 3.59
CA LYS A 46 -8.04 -7.88 4.82
C LYS A 46 -7.44 -7.14 6.00
N ILE A 47 -8.27 -6.86 6.98
CA ILE A 47 -7.94 -6.19 8.22
C ILE A 47 -8.22 -7.17 9.36
N PHE A 48 -7.30 -7.25 10.31
CA PHE A 48 -7.45 -8.08 11.50
C PHE A 48 -6.75 -7.41 12.69
N GLY A 49 -7.43 -7.35 13.83
CA GLY A 49 -6.91 -6.72 15.04
C GLY A 49 -6.89 -5.19 14.97
N ALA A 50 -6.48 -4.57 16.04
CA ALA A 50 -6.46 -3.11 16.23
C ALA A 50 -5.35 -2.72 17.22
N PRO A 51 -4.87 -1.49 17.23
CA PRO A 51 -5.26 -0.37 16.38
C PRO A 51 -4.58 -0.36 14.99
N ILE A 52 -5.33 0.04 13.98
CA ILE A 52 -4.82 0.29 12.62
C ILE A 52 -5.27 1.68 12.17
N ARG A 53 -4.31 2.54 11.86
CA ARG A 53 -4.54 3.93 11.43
C ARG A 53 -3.97 4.15 10.04
N ILE A 54 -4.74 4.79 9.17
CA ILE A 54 -4.35 5.12 7.79
C ILE A 54 -4.55 6.62 7.57
N GLY A 55 -3.51 7.30 7.12
CA GLY A 55 -3.49 8.73 6.85
C GLY A 55 -4.26 9.16 5.62
N ARG A 56 -4.15 10.46 5.31
CA ARG A 56 -4.83 11.10 4.16
C ARG A 56 -4.18 10.68 2.84
N PHE A 57 -4.97 10.69 1.76
CA PHE A 57 -4.52 10.36 0.40
C PHE A 57 -3.78 9.03 0.28
N ALA A 58 -4.01 8.12 1.20
CA ALA A 58 -3.48 6.77 1.10
C ALA A 58 -4.09 6.04 -0.12
N THR A 59 -3.24 5.34 -0.87
CA THR A 59 -3.64 4.55 -2.02
C THR A 59 -3.39 3.08 -1.74
N LEU A 60 -4.44 2.25 -1.70
CA LEU A 60 -4.36 0.81 -1.52
C LEU A 60 -4.84 0.12 -2.80
N VAL A 61 -3.95 -0.61 -3.46
CA VAL A 61 -4.26 -1.36 -4.67
C VAL A 61 -4.26 -2.85 -4.33
N ALA A 62 -5.42 -3.48 -4.33
CA ALA A 62 -5.54 -4.91 -4.09
C ALA A 62 -5.93 -5.68 -5.34
N ALA A 63 -5.67 -6.98 -5.39
CA ALA A 63 -6.04 -7.88 -6.47
C ALA A 63 -6.57 -9.20 -5.92
N SER A 64 -7.31 -9.96 -6.74
CA SER A 64 -7.93 -11.22 -6.33
C SER A 64 -6.90 -12.27 -5.91
N ASP A 65 -5.80 -12.33 -6.64
CA ASP A 65 -4.66 -13.22 -6.45
C ASP A 65 -3.63 -12.69 -5.42
N ARG A 66 -3.65 -11.37 -5.16
CA ARG A 66 -2.69 -10.67 -4.29
C ARG A 66 -3.42 -9.68 -3.37
N ARG A 67 -3.93 -10.21 -2.26
CA ARG A 67 -4.66 -9.43 -1.27
C ARG A 67 -3.71 -8.60 -0.42
N ILE A 68 -4.12 -7.37 -0.06
CA ILE A 68 -3.46 -6.62 1.02
C ILE A 68 -3.93 -7.20 2.35
N ARG A 69 -2.99 -7.39 3.29
CA ARG A 69 -3.28 -7.88 4.65
C ARG A 69 -2.64 -6.97 5.67
N LEU A 70 -3.45 -6.38 6.53
CA LEU A 70 -3.02 -5.58 7.69
C LEU A 70 -3.49 -6.31 8.94
N CYS A 71 -2.56 -6.91 9.68
CA CYS A 71 -2.88 -7.80 10.78
C CYS A 71 -2.15 -7.37 12.06
N VAL A 72 -2.89 -7.10 13.12
CA VAL A 72 -2.35 -6.81 14.45
C VAL A 72 -2.60 -8.04 15.33
N TRP A 73 -1.52 -8.62 15.83
CA TRP A 73 -1.49 -9.77 16.72
C TRP A 73 -0.63 -9.42 17.94
N PRO A 74 -1.19 -8.73 18.96
CA PRO A 74 -0.40 -8.26 20.10
C PRO A 74 0.31 -9.42 20.80
N ASP A 75 1.59 -9.24 21.10
CA ASP A 75 2.36 -10.14 21.94
C ASP A 75 2.04 -9.97 23.43
N GLN A 76 1.53 -8.77 23.80
CA GLN A 76 1.14 -8.40 25.16
C GLN A 76 -0.07 -7.46 25.12
N PRO A 77 -0.90 -7.41 26.17
CA PRO A 77 -1.99 -6.44 26.29
C PRO A 77 -1.50 -5.00 26.12
N GLY A 78 -2.23 -4.20 25.33
CA GLY A 78 -1.89 -2.80 25.05
C GLY A 78 -0.80 -2.57 24.02
N ARG A 79 -0.21 -3.62 23.46
CA ARG A 79 0.70 -3.56 22.31
C ARG A 79 -0.01 -3.90 21.02
N GLY A 80 0.73 -3.80 19.94
CA GLY A 80 0.25 -4.07 18.59
C GLY A 80 -0.34 -2.82 17.96
N ALA A 81 0.31 -2.30 16.90
CA ALA A 81 -0.23 -1.19 16.13
C ALA A 81 0.29 -1.19 14.70
N ILE A 82 -0.56 -0.80 13.75
CA ILE A 82 -0.15 -0.44 12.40
C ILE A 82 -0.52 1.01 12.16
N VAL A 83 0.48 1.84 11.85
CA VAL A 83 0.29 3.25 11.52
C VAL A 83 0.83 3.49 10.11
N ILE A 84 -0.03 3.95 9.22
CA ILE A 84 0.30 4.30 7.84
C ILE A 84 0.06 5.80 7.69
N GLY A 85 1.12 6.56 7.39
CA GLY A 85 1.10 8.00 7.24
C GLY A 85 0.34 8.49 6.02
N ASP A 86 0.39 9.79 5.81
CA ASP A 86 -0.27 10.47 4.69
C ASP A 86 0.43 10.11 3.36
N TYR A 87 -0.33 10.10 2.27
CA TYR A 87 0.16 9.89 0.91
C TYR A 87 0.85 8.55 0.65
N CYS A 88 0.72 7.58 1.54
CA CYS A 88 1.31 6.26 1.36
C CYS A 88 0.62 5.47 0.24
N MET A 89 1.39 4.58 -0.40
CA MET A 89 0.89 3.67 -1.42
C MET A 89 1.25 2.22 -1.08
N LEU A 90 0.24 1.35 -1.04
CA LEU A 90 0.40 -0.08 -0.86
C LEU A 90 -0.10 -0.80 -2.11
N CYS A 91 0.80 -1.55 -2.75
CA CYS A 91 0.52 -2.33 -3.96
C CYS A 91 -0.02 -3.73 -3.65
N PRO A 92 -0.49 -4.48 -4.67
CA PRO A 92 -1.08 -5.81 -4.47
C PRO A 92 -0.14 -6.77 -3.75
N GLY A 93 -0.68 -7.52 -2.80
CA GLY A 93 0.07 -8.54 -2.06
C GLY A 93 0.85 -8.01 -0.85
N VAL A 94 0.83 -6.71 -0.57
CA VAL A 94 1.47 -6.16 0.63
C VAL A 94 0.86 -6.78 1.87
N ARG A 95 1.74 -7.24 2.78
CA ARG A 95 1.37 -7.81 4.07
C ARG A 95 2.11 -7.06 5.18
N ILE A 96 1.36 -6.59 6.17
CA ILE A 96 1.93 -5.96 7.37
C ILE A 96 1.41 -6.74 8.57
N GLY A 97 2.33 -7.30 9.36
CA GLY A 97 2.02 -8.01 10.60
C GLY A 97 2.67 -7.30 11.78
N ALA A 98 1.88 -6.90 12.76
CA ALA A 98 2.35 -6.18 13.94
C ALA A 98 1.97 -6.89 15.23
N ALA A 99 2.99 -7.21 16.04
CA ALA A 99 2.85 -7.68 17.41
C ALA A 99 3.13 -6.54 18.42
N GLN A 100 4.07 -5.66 18.09
CA GLN A 100 4.44 -4.49 18.89
C GLN A 100 4.06 -3.18 18.18
N ALA A 101 4.67 -2.86 17.03
CA ALA A 101 4.31 -1.72 16.20
C ALA A 101 4.98 -1.77 14.83
N VAL A 102 4.23 -1.45 13.78
CA VAL A 102 4.77 -1.14 12.45
C VAL A 102 4.30 0.25 12.05
N VAL A 103 5.25 1.16 11.84
CA VAL A 103 4.99 2.56 11.50
C VAL A 103 5.57 2.89 10.15
N LEU A 104 4.72 3.26 9.21
CA LEU A 104 5.09 3.91 7.94
C LEU A 104 4.82 5.41 8.09
N LYS A 105 5.83 6.24 7.94
CA LYS A 105 5.66 7.69 7.85
C LYS A 105 5.15 8.11 6.48
N ASP A 106 5.03 9.40 6.23
CA ASP A 106 4.40 9.94 5.04
C ASP A 106 5.13 9.60 3.72
N ASN A 107 4.38 9.56 2.63
CA ASN A 107 4.88 9.36 1.27
C ASN A 107 5.53 7.98 1.00
N CYS A 108 5.41 7.01 1.89
CA CYS A 108 5.98 5.69 1.68
C CYS A 108 5.26 4.94 0.55
N MET A 109 6.05 4.21 -0.24
CA MET A 109 5.55 3.35 -1.32
C MET A 109 6.03 1.91 -1.11
N LEU A 110 5.10 0.99 -0.94
CA LEU A 110 5.35 -0.45 -0.87
C LEU A 110 4.88 -1.10 -2.17
N ALA A 111 5.83 -1.61 -2.95
CA ALA A 111 5.55 -2.32 -4.19
C ALA A 111 4.86 -3.68 -3.92
N GLY A 112 4.61 -4.45 -4.98
CA GLY A 112 3.88 -5.72 -4.84
C GLY A 112 4.57 -6.70 -3.89
N ASN A 113 3.77 -7.49 -3.19
CA ASN A 113 4.19 -8.60 -2.32
C ASN A 113 5.16 -8.24 -1.17
N VAL A 114 5.38 -6.96 -0.89
CA VAL A 114 6.21 -6.53 0.25
C VAL A 114 5.65 -7.11 1.55
N TYR A 115 6.52 -7.66 2.38
CA TYR A 115 6.18 -8.14 3.71
C TYR A 115 6.94 -7.34 4.78
N VAL A 116 6.20 -6.77 5.72
CA VAL A 116 6.75 -6.08 6.89
C VAL A 116 6.27 -6.80 8.15
N THR A 117 7.18 -7.17 9.02
CA THR A 117 6.85 -7.83 10.28
C THR A 117 7.77 -7.35 11.41
N ASP A 118 7.20 -7.17 12.58
CA ASP A 118 7.89 -6.78 13.80
C ASP A 118 8.09 -7.96 14.78
N SER A 119 7.86 -9.19 14.30
CA SER A 119 7.90 -10.39 15.15
C SER A 119 8.52 -11.58 14.43
N ASP A 120 9.19 -12.44 15.20
CA ASP A 120 9.60 -13.77 14.74
C ASP A 120 8.44 -14.79 14.75
N TRP A 121 7.30 -14.43 15.36
CA TRP A 121 6.09 -15.24 15.55
C TRP A 121 6.28 -16.53 16.33
N HIS A 122 7.49 -17.10 16.37
CA HIS A 122 7.81 -18.31 17.14
C HIS A 122 9.17 -18.15 17.82
N GLY A 123 9.30 -18.68 19.02
CA GLY A 123 10.58 -18.72 19.75
C GLY A 123 11.59 -19.67 19.10
N ILE A 124 12.87 -19.35 19.22
CA ILE A 124 13.95 -20.16 18.62
C ILE A 124 14.00 -21.56 19.22
N TYR A 125 13.90 -21.67 20.53
CA TYR A 125 13.94 -22.95 21.25
C TYR A 125 12.57 -23.43 21.69
N ASN A 126 11.65 -22.51 22.00
CA ASN A 126 10.26 -22.83 22.29
C ASN A 126 9.38 -22.39 21.11
N ARG A 127 9.06 -23.33 20.22
CA ARG A 127 8.31 -23.07 18.99
C ARG A 127 6.82 -22.76 19.20
N ILE A 128 6.29 -23.00 20.38
CA ILE A 128 4.89 -22.71 20.72
C ILE A 128 4.71 -21.33 21.38
N SER A 129 5.78 -20.69 21.82
CA SER A 129 5.74 -19.30 22.30
C SER A 129 5.94 -18.31 21.17
N VAL A 130 5.43 -17.07 21.35
CA VAL A 130 5.77 -15.95 20.48
C VAL A 130 7.27 -15.67 20.62
N GLY A 131 7.93 -15.44 19.50
CA GLY A 131 9.36 -15.12 19.44
C GLY A 131 9.65 -13.68 19.86
N LYS A 132 10.86 -13.19 19.55
CA LYS A 132 11.23 -11.81 19.83
C LYS A 132 10.40 -10.86 18.95
N THR A 133 9.94 -9.77 19.57
CA THR A 133 9.27 -8.66 18.91
C THR A 133 10.09 -7.40 19.04
N ALA A 134 10.12 -6.57 18.00
CA ALA A 134 10.74 -5.24 18.03
C ALA A 134 10.12 -4.37 16.94
N ALA A 135 9.69 -3.18 17.30
CA ALA A 135 8.97 -2.27 16.41
C ALA A 135 9.75 -1.98 15.11
N VAL A 136 9.02 -1.83 14.02
CA VAL A 136 9.57 -1.44 12.70
C VAL A 136 9.15 -0.01 12.39
N THR A 137 10.12 0.81 11.98
CA THR A 137 9.87 2.19 11.54
C THR A 137 10.38 2.40 10.11
N ILE A 138 9.48 2.77 9.21
CA ILE A 138 9.80 3.15 7.84
C ILE A 138 9.59 4.65 7.73
N ASN A 139 10.69 5.42 7.63
CA ASN A 139 10.63 6.88 7.60
C ASN A 139 10.05 7.41 6.29
N SER A 140 9.88 8.73 6.22
CA SER A 140 9.17 9.38 5.12
C SER A 140 9.84 9.15 3.76
N ASN A 141 9.02 9.09 2.72
CA ASN A 141 9.46 8.97 1.33
C ASN A 141 10.34 7.73 1.04
N VAL A 142 10.14 6.64 1.79
CA VAL A 142 10.79 5.36 1.52
C VAL A 142 10.04 4.60 0.44
N TRP A 143 10.79 4.06 -0.53
CA TRP A 143 10.26 3.15 -1.54
C TRP A 143 10.81 1.74 -1.32
N ILE A 144 9.91 0.80 -1.05
CA ILE A 144 10.25 -0.62 -0.88
C ILE A 144 9.87 -1.37 -2.16
N GLY A 145 10.86 -1.98 -2.79
CA GLY A 145 10.76 -2.74 -4.04
C GLY A 145 9.93 -4.03 -3.89
N ASP A 146 9.50 -4.57 -5.02
CA ASP A 146 8.64 -5.77 -5.08
C ASP A 146 9.27 -6.94 -4.31
N SER A 147 8.43 -7.68 -3.58
CA SER A 147 8.82 -8.88 -2.83
C SER A 147 9.92 -8.69 -1.78
N ALA A 148 10.22 -7.46 -1.39
CA ALA A 148 11.14 -7.21 -0.28
C ALA A 148 10.50 -7.59 1.07
N ILE A 149 11.35 -7.99 2.02
CA ILE A 149 10.96 -8.36 3.39
C ILE A 149 11.65 -7.41 4.35
N VAL A 150 10.89 -6.79 5.26
CA VAL A 150 11.41 -5.98 6.37
C VAL A 150 11.13 -6.71 7.66
N CYS A 151 12.21 -7.05 8.37
CA CYS A 151 12.16 -7.81 9.60
C CYS A 151 12.02 -6.90 10.83
N LYS A 152 11.74 -7.52 11.98
CA LYS A 152 11.57 -6.83 13.26
C LYS A 152 12.77 -5.98 13.65
N GLY A 153 12.48 -4.87 14.37
CA GLY A 153 13.48 -3.99 14.95
C GLY A 153 14.17 -3.05 13.96
N VAL A 154 13.77 -3.08 12.69
CA VAL A 154 14.44 -2.31 11.64
C VAL A 154 13.89 -0.89 11.57
N THR A 155 14.81 0.08 11.48
CA THR A 155 14.51 1.46 11.07
C THR A 155 15.07 1.71 9.67
N ILE A 156 14.20 2.08 8.72
CA ILE A 156 14.62 2.52 7.38
C ILE A 156 14.58 4.05 7.34
N GLY A 157 15.73 4.67 7.07
CA GLY A 157 15.91 6.12 6.98
C GLY A 157 15.12 6.74 5.82
N GLU A 158 14.83 8.02 5.91
CA GLU A 158 14.04 8.74 4.92
C GLU A 158 14.70 8.76 3.53
N ASN A 159 13.89 8.94 2.48
CA ASN A 159 14.33 9.00 1.09
C ASN A 159 15.09 7.74 0.61
N THR A 160 14.98 6.63 1.32
CA THR A 160 15.72 5.40 1.01
C THR A 160 14.90 4.52 0.08
N ILE A 161 15.59 3.82 -0.82
CA ILE A 161 15.03 2.81 -1.70
C ILE A 161 15.53 1.45 -1.28
N ILE A 162 14.62 0.52 -1.04
CA ILE A 162 14.91 -0.89 -0.83
C ILE A 162 14.68 -1.63 -2.16
N GLY A 163 15.71 -2.31 -2.66
CA GLY A 163 15.65 -3.05 -3.91
C GLY A 163 14.65 -4.22 -3.86
N ALA A 164 14.13 -4.62 -5.01
CA ALA A 164 13.23 -5.77 -5.11
C ALA A 164 13.90 -7.05 -4.58
N GLY A 165 13.12 -7.89 -3.87
CA GLY A 165 13.60 -9.15 -3.28
C GLY A 165 14.58 -9.00 -2.11
N ALA A 166 14.85 -7.78 -1.64
CA ALA A 166 15.76 -7.56 -0.52
C ALA A 166 15.18 -8.05 0.80
N VAL A 167 16.05 -8.54 1.70
CA VAL A 167 15.68 -8.91 3.07
C VAL A 167 16.39 -7.98 4.05
N VAL A 168 15.64 -7.07 4.65
CA VAL A 168 16.15 -6.05 5.56
C VAL A 168 16.09 -6.57 6.98
N VAL A 169 17.25 -6.82 7.58
CA VAL A 169 17.41 -7.36 8.94
C VAL A 169 18.13 -6.37 9.88
N ASP A 170 18.77 -5.34 9.32
CA ASP A 170 19.49 -4.28 10.02
C ASP A 170 18.93 -2.93 9.61
N ASP A 171 19.19 -1.89 10.42
CA ASP A 171 18.84 -0.51 10.09
C ASP A 171 19.49 -0.05 8.79
N ILE A 172 18.71 0.66 7.99
CA ILE A 172 19.17 1.27 6.73
C ILE A 172 19.21 2.79 6.89
N PRO A 173 20.34 3.44 6.64
CA PRO A 173 20.45 4.90 6.76
C PRO A 173 19.59 5.63 5.73
N ALA A 174 19.36 6.92 5.97
CA ALA A 174 18.64 7.79 5.05
C ALA A 174 19.44 8.04 3.75
N ASN A 175 18.72 8.47 2.71
CA ASN A 175 19.27 8.89 1.42
C ASN A 175 20.19 7.84 0.78
N CYS A 176 19.71 6.59 0.67
CA CYS A 176 20.48 5.53 0.03
C CYS A 176 19.61 4.53 -0.72
N ILE A 177 20.25 3.66 -1.48
CA ILE A 177 19.67 2.45 -2.05
C ILE A 177 20.31 1.27 -1.34
N ALA A 178 19.48 0.37 -0.78
CA ALA A 178 19.95 -0.87 -0.18
C ALA A 178 19.28 -2.05 -0.89
N ALA A 179 20.01 -3.14 -1.10
CA ALA A 179 19.52 -4.33 -1.79
C ALA A 179 20.23 -5.58 -1.32
N GLY A 180 19.69 -6.75 -1.67
CA GLY A 180 20.30 -8.05 -1.38
C GLY A 180 19.66 -8.76 -0.18
N ASN A 181 20.18 -9.94 0.14
CA ASN A 181 19.80 -10.75 1.29
C ASN A 181 21.06 -11.24 2.01
N PRO A 182 21.42 -10.67 3.19
CA PRO A 182 20.78 -9.52 3.80
C PRO A 182 20.98 -8.22 3.01
N ALA A 183 20.05 -7.26 3.14
CA ALA A 183 20.12 -5.99 2.47
C ALA A 183 21.33 -5.15 2.94
N LYS A 184 22.09 -4.63 2.01
CA LYS A 184 23.23 -3.73 2.29
C LYS A 184 23.16 -2.50 1.41
N VAL A 185 23.68 -1.37 1.90
CA VAL A 185 23.73 -0.12 1.12
C VAL A 185 24.61 -0.34 -0.12
N THR A 186 24.00 -0.19 -1.29
CA THR A 186 24.66 -0.33 -2.59
C THR A 186 25.00 1.03 -3.20
N ARG A 187 24.27 2.09 -2.81
CA ARG A 187 24.45 3.43 -3.34
C ARG A 187 24.00 4.49 -2.34
N ARG A 188 24.74 5.58 -2.22
CA ARG A 188 24.30 6.81 -1.55
C ARG A 188 23.59 7.72 -2.55
N LEU A 189 22.48 8.33 -2.12
CA LEU A 189 21.80 9.37 -2.88
C LEU A 189 22.36 10.74 -2.48
N ASP A 190 22.39 11.65 -3.42
CA ASP A 190 22.80 13.04 -3.15
C ASP A 190 21.68 13.76 -2.38
N PRO A 191 21.90 14.14 -1.11
CA PRO A 191 20.88 14.79 -0.29
C PRO A 191 20.55 16.22 -0.77
N ALA A 192 21.39 16.84 -1.59
CA ALA A 192 21.14 18.17 -2.17
C ALA A 192 20.13 18.10 -3.34
N ARG A 193 19.89 16.93 -3.92
CA ARG A 193 18.91 16.76 -4.98
C ARG A 193 17.50 16.81 -4.42
N ARG A 194 16.69 17.74 -4.93
CA ARG A 194 15.28 17.85 -4.61
C ARG A 194 14.54 16.56 -5.03
N MET A 195 13.88 15.92 -4.08
CA MET A 195 12.96 14.83 -4.36
C MET A 195 11.54 15.35 -4.58
N VAL A 196 10.84 14.75 -5.54
CA VAL A 196 9.41 14.95 -5.74
C VAL A 196 8.70 13.78 -5.05
N THR A 197 7.86 14.07 -4.08
CA THR A 197 7.15 13.07 -3.29
C THR A 197 5.69 12.94 -3.72
N ARG A 198 5.00 11.94 -3.23
CA ARG A 198 3.57 11.77 -3.50
C ARG A 198 2.71 12.94 -2.98
N ALA A 199 3.13 13.63 -1.93
CA ALA A 199 2.43 14.80 -1.44
C ALA A 199 2.29 15.90 -2.51
N GLN A 200 3.32 16.09 -3.36
CA GLN A 200 3.23 17.07 -4.46
C GLN A 200 2.23 16.66 -5.55
N PHE A 201 2.05 15.35 -5.78
CA PHE A 201 1.02 14.87 -6.69
C PHE A 201 -0.39 15.23 -6.20
N PHE A 202 -0.59 15.32 -4.88
CA PHE A 202 -1.86 15.68 -4.26
C PHE A 202 -1.90 17.14 -3.76
N ALA A 203 -1.01 18.01 -4.24
CA ALA A 203 -0.93 19.40 -3.78
C ALA A 203 -2.22 20.21 -4.08
N ASP A 204 -2.85 19.93 -5.22
CA ASP A 204 -4.19 20.44 -5.57
C ASP A 204 -5.12 19.26 -5.89
N PRO A 205 -5.77 18.68 -4.89
CA PRO A 205 -6.61 17.49 -5.10
C PRO A 205 -7.87 17.81 -5.88
N VAL A 206 -8.38 19.03 -5.83
CA VAL A 206 -9.60 19.43 -6.56
C VAL A 206 -9.32 19.38 -8.06
N THR A 207 -8.29 20.08 -8.52
CA THR A 207 -7.88 20.08 -9.94
C THR A 207 -7.43 18.67 -10.38
N LEU A 208 -6.72 17.93 -9.54
CA LEU A 208 -6.27 16.57 -9.85
C LEU A 208 -7.46 15.63 -10.13
N PHE A 209 -8.42 15.55 -9.23
CA PHE A 209 -9.57 14.66 -9.39
C PHE A 209 -10.51 15.10 -10.51
N ALA A 210 -10.71 16.42 -10.69
CA ALA A 210 -11.44 16.95 -11.84
C ALA A 210 -10.76 16.59 -13.17
N GLY A 211 -9.43 16.64 -13.20
CA GLY A 211 -8.63 16.23 -14.36
C GLY A 211 -8.80 14.74 -14.70
N PHE A 212 -8.81 13.87 -13.71
CA PHE A 212 -9.08 12.44 -13.91
C PHE A 212 -10.50 12.19 -14.42
N ASP A 213 -11.49 12.85 -13.86
CA ASP A 213 -12.87 12.73 -14.32
C ASP A 213 -13.01 13.21 -15.79
N ALA A 214 -12.44 14.36 -16.13
CA ALA A 214 -12.45 14.90 -17.48
C ALA A 214 -11.70 13.98 -18.48
N PHE A 215 -10.58 13.38 -18.06
CA PHE A 215 -9.87 12.39 -18.87
C PHE A 215 -10.75 11.17 -19.11
N ASP A 216 -11.37 10.61 -18.08
CA ASP A 216 -12.24 9.45 -18.21
C ASP A 216 -13.45 9.72 -19.11
N ARG A 217 -14.08 10.89 -18.99
CA ARG A 217 -15.17 11.31 -19.87
C ARG A 217 -14.75 11.29 -21.35
N ARG A 218 -13.58 11.87 -21.65
CA ARG A 218 -13.06 11.92 -23.03
C ARG A 218 -12.66 10.54 -23.53
N TRP A 219 -11.92 9.78 -22.73
CA TRP A 219 -11.39 8.48 -23.10
C TRP A 219 -12.48 7.44 -23.34
N LEU A 220 -13.57 7.49 -22.57
CA LEU A 220 -14.67 6.55 -22.61
C LEU A 220 -15.89 7.08 -23.41
N ALA A 221 -15.79 8.26 -24.03
CA ALA A 221 -16.91 8.93 -24.70
C ALA A 221 -17.64 8.08 -25.75
N GLN A 222 -16.88 7.25 -26.48
CA GLN A 222 -17.42 6.39 -27.55
C GLN A 222 -17.90 5.02 -27.06
N ASN A 223 -17.69 4.68 -25.79
CA ASN A 223 -18.08 3.39 -25.26
C ASN A 223 -19.59 3.37 -24.96
N THR A 224 -20.28 2.41 -25.54
CA THR A 224 -21.71 2.19 -25.31
C THR A 224 -21.94 0.99 -24.38
N PHE A 225 -23.08 0.99 -23.68
CA PHE A 225 -23.47 -0.13 -22.81
C PHE A 225 -23.61 -1.44 -23.58
N ARG A 226 -24.21 -1.40 -24.78
CA ARG A 226 -24.36 -2.57 -25.65
C ARG A 226 -23.02 -3.17 -26.06
N HIS A 227 -22.08 -2.33 -26.46
CA HIS A 227 -20.73 -2.79 -26.83
C HIS A 227 -19.98 -3.38 -25.64
N TRP A 228 -20.09 -2.78 -24.46
CA TRP A 228 -19.49 -3.29 -23.25
C TRP A 228 -20.05 -4.67 -22.84
N VAL A 229 -21.38 -4.85 -22.87
CA VAL A 229 -22.02 -6.15 -22.60
C VAL A 229 -21.59 -7.20 -23.63
N ARG A 230 -21.58 -6.85 -24.92
CA ARG A 230 -21.07 -7.73 -25.98
C ARG A 230 -19.64 -8.19 -25.68
N HIS A 231 -18.75 -7.23 -25.31
CA HIS A 231 -17.36 -7.54 -24.99
C HIS A 231 -17.23 -8.47 -23.77
N LEU A 232 -18.09 -8.31 -22.75
CA LEU A 232 -18.07 -9.18 -21.57
C LEU A 232 -18.49 -10.62 -21.91
N LEU A 233 -19.50 -10.78 -22.77
CA LEU A 233 -20.05 -12.10 -23.12
C LEU A 233 -19.30 -12.78 -24.26
N PHE A 234 -18.82 -11.99 -25.23
CA PHE A 234 -18.21 -12.48 -26.46
C PHE A 234 -16.94 -11.67 -26.78
N PRO A 235 -15.87 -11.80 -25.97
CA PRO A 235 -14.63 -11.07 -26.22
C PRO A 235 -13.98 -11.50 -27.54
N SER A 236 -13.43 -10.56 -28.29
CA SER A 236 -12.74 -10.82 -29.56
C SER A 236 -11.32 -10.26 -29.56
N ARG A 237 -10.51 -10.66 -30.56
CA ARG A 237 -9.14 -10.15 -30.72
C ARG A 237 -9.09 -8.66 -31.10
N SER A 238 -10.17 -8.13 -31.67
CA SER A 238 -10.30 -6.73 -32.07
C SER A 238 -10.74 -5.78 -30.93
N ASP A 239 -11.02 -6.34 -29.78
CA ASP A 239 -11.47 -5.59 -28.59
C ASP A 239 -10.31 -4.98 -27.77
#